data_41c64ac24c7bcba8c15603a6175fdd7b
#
_entry.id   41c64ac24c7bcba8c15603a6175fdd7b
#
_cell.length_a   1.000
_cell.length_b   1.000
_cell.length_c   1.000
_cell.angle_alpha   90.00
_cell.angle_beta   90.00
_cell.angle_gamma   90.00
#
_symmetry.space_group_name_H-M   'P 1'
#
loop_
_entity.id
_entity.type
_entity.pdbx_description
1 polymer ?
#
loop_
_entity_poly.entity_id
_entity_poly.type
_entity_poly.pdbx_seq_one_letter_code
_entity_poly.pdbx_strand_id
1 'polypeptide(L)'
;MKVKALFLGALVFSLLVSPASAAKVLRLAGNIQPEHSSSRAMEIFKTKLAEYSKGELTAEVFPGLQLGGAAENVDQVRNGTIFATWLTIGYLSRTVPELEAVSIPFIFPDREAAFRVMDGKVGGLLNERLGEKGFQALGYMEVGARNVTNNIRPLKSVEDFK
;
A
#
# COMPACT_ATOMS: atom_id res chain seq x y z
N MET A 1 -50.62 -31.77 -28.58
CA MET A 1 -50.32 -31.45 -27.15
C MET A 1 -48.84 -31.65 -26.70
N LYS A 2 -47.87 -31.94 -27.57
CA LYS A 2 -46.47 -32.20 -27.17
C LYS A 2 -45.52 -30.99 -27.32
N VAL A 3 -45.93 -29.91 -27.99
CA VAL A 3 -45.09 -28.73 -28.26
C VAL A 3 -45.10 -27.71 -27.11
N LYS A 4 -46.17 -27.64 -26.29
CA LYS A 4 -46.26 -26.69 -25.16
C LYS A 4 -45.36 -27.04 -23.95
N ALA A 5 -44.99 -28.30 -23.78
CA ALA A 5 -44.12 -28.72 -22.68
C ALA A 5 -42.63 -28.37 -22.91
N LEU A 6 -42.18 -28.26 -24.16
CA LEU A 6 -40.78 -27.95 -24.51
C LEU A 6 -40.43 -26.48 -24.24
N PHE A 7 -41.40 -25.56 -24.39
CA PHE A 7 -41.15 -24.11 -24.15
C PHE A 7 -41.10 -23.75 -22.66
N LEU A 8 -41.75 -24.52 -21.78
CA LEU A 8 -41.74 -24.25 -20.34
C LEU A 8 -40.43 -24.67 -19.69
N GLY A 9 -39.73 -25.70 -20.23
CA GLY A 9 -38.42 -26.15 -19.75
C GLY A 9 -37.28 -25.18 -20.08
N ALA A 10 -37.34 -24.48 -21.23
CA ALA A 10 -36.33 -23.51 -21.64
C ALA A 10 -36.39 -22.20 -20.83
N LEU A 11 -37.59 -21.81 -20.35
CA LEU A 11 -37.78 -20.58 -19.58
C LEU A 11 -37.28 -20.70 -18.13
N VAL A 12 -37.28 -21.89 -17.55
CA VAL A 12 -36.84 -22.14 -16.16
C VAL A 12 -35.31 -22.23 -16.08
N PHE A 13 -34.62 -22.61 -17.16
CA PHE A 13 -33.16 -22.72 -17.19
C PHE A 13 -32.46 -21.37 -17.31
N SER A 14 -33.11 -20.33 -17.87
CA SER A 14 -32.54 -18.98 -18.01
C SER A 14 -32.51 -18.15 -16.71
N LEU A 15 -33.19 -18.58 -15.64
CA LEU A 15 -33.27 -17.87 -14.36
C LEU A 15 -32.14 -18.22 -13.36
N LEU A 16 -31.28 -19.20 -13.70
CA LEU A 16 -30.17 -19.63 -12.81
C LEU A 16 -28.80 -19.06 -13.18
N VAL A 17 -28.72 -18.17 -14.18
CA VAL A 17 -27.49 -17.46 -14.47
C VAL A 17 -27.43 -16.25 -13.54
N SER A 18 -26.87 -16.45 -12.33
CA SER A 18 -26.48 -15.34 -11.49
C SER A 18 -25.51 -14.46 -12.28
N PRO A 19 -25.71 -13.14 -12.38
CA PRO A 19 -24.73 -12.27 -13.03
C PRO A 19 -23.41 -12.43 -12.28
N ALA A 20 -22.40 -12.95 -12.95
CA ALA A 20 -21.05 -12.93 -12.43
C ALA A 20 -20.67 -11.44 -12.26
N SER A 21 -20.63 -10.95 -11.03
CA SER A 21 -20.16 -9.62 -10.74
C SER A 21 -18.70 -9.54 -11.19
N ALA A 22 -18.39 -8.66 -12.14
CA ALA A 22 -17.02 -8.45 -12.55
C ALA A 22 -16.19 -7.98 -11.32
N ALA A 23 -15.06 -8.63 -11.08
CA ALA A 23 -14.18 -8.25 -9.99
C ALA A 23 -13.76 -6.78 -10.10
N LYS A 24 -13.85 -6.03 -9.00
CA LYS A 24 -13.37 -4.65 -8.95
C LYS A 24 -11.86 -4.66 -8.89
N VAL A 25 -11.22 -4.06 -9.90
CA VAL A 25 -9.75 -3.96 -9.97
C VAL A 25 -9.27 -2.70 -9.26
N LEU A 26 -8.38 -2.87 -8.28
CA LEU A 26 -7.77 -1.79 -7.50
C LEU A 26 -6.36 -1.52 -8.02
N ARG A 27 -6.02 -0.26 -8.29
CA ARG A 27 -4.68 0.14 -8.72
C ARG A 27 -3.83 0.49 -7.51
N LEU A 28 -2.65 -0.16 -7.39
CA LEU A 28 -1.72 0.00 -6.28
C LEU A 28 -0.40 0.57 -6.81
N ALA A 29 0.00 1.75 -6.37
CA ALA A 29 1.26 2.38 -6.76
C ALA A 29 2.36 2.12 -5.72
N GLY A 30 3.62 2.05 -6.14
CA GLY A 30 4.78 1.93 -5.28
C GLY A 30 5.96 2.75 -5.79
N ASN A 31 6.70 3.40 -4.88
CA ASN A 31 7.83 4.24 -5.26
C ASN A 31 9.18 3.51 -5.26
N ILE A 32 9.21 2.23 -4.88
CA ILE A 32 10.44 1.44 -4.77
C ILE A 32 10.49 0.40 -5.89
N GLN A 33 11.70 0.06 -6.33
CA GLN A 33 11.94 -0.85 -7.44
C GLN A 33 11.29 -2.23 -7.25
N PRO A 34 10.93 -2.95 -8.33
CA PRO A 34 10.20 -4.22 -8.28
C PRO A 34 10.87 -5.30 -7.42
N GLU A 35 12.20 -5.33 -7.40
CA GLU A 35 12.99 -6.35 -6.69
C GLU A 35 13.00 -6.15 -5.17
N HIS A 36 12.61 -4.99 -4.69
CA HIS A 36 12.62 -4.65 -3.28
C HIS A 36 11.53 -5.41 -2.50
N SER A 37 11.79 -5.70 -1.23
CA SER A 37 10.84 -6.41 -0.33
C SER A 37 9.47 -5.72 -0.23
N SER A 38 9.44 -4.37 -0.26
CA SER A 38 8.17 -3.63 -0.22
C SER A 38 7.32 -3.86 -1.47
N SER A 39 7.93 -3.95 -2.65
CA SER A 39 7.21 -4.25 -3.90
C SER A 39 6.70 -5.69 -3.93
N ARG A 40 7.49 -6.63 -3.35
CA ARG A 40 7.01 -8.01 -3.13
C ARG A 40 5.83 -8.07 -2.16
N ALA A 41 5.81 -7.23 -1.13
CA ALA A 41 4.67 -7.14 -0.22
C ALA A 41 3.39 -6.64 -0.92
N MET A 42 3.50 -5.77 -1.93
CA MET A 42 2.36 -5.37 -2.76
C MET A 42 1.76 -6.56 -3.52
N GLU A 43 2.59 -7.46 -4.06
CA GLU A 43 2.11 -8.68 -4.73
C GLU A 43 1.45 -9.67 -3.75
N ILE A 44 1.99 -9.78 -2.53
CA ILE A 44 1.35 -10.56 -1.46
C ILE A 44 0.00 -9.95 -1.09
N PHE A 45 -0.07 -8.62 -0.94
CA PHE A 45 -1.32 -7.91 -0.67
C PHE A 45 -2.36 -8.18 -1.77
N LYS A 46 -1.99 -8.06 -3.04
CA LYS A 46 -2.86 -8.39 -4.18
C LYS A 46 -3.42 -9.80 -4.09
N THR A 47 -2.56 -10.78 -3.81
CA THR A 47 -2.95 -12.19 -3.68
C THR A 47 -3.93 -12.38 -2.53
N LYS A 48 -3.63 -11.82 -1.35
CA LYS A 48 -4.48 -11.92 -0.17
C LYS A 48 -5.79 -11.15 -0.31
N LEU A 49 -5.78 -10.03 -1.01
CA LEU A 49 -6.98 -9.27 -1.33
C LEU A 49 -7.97 -10.13 -2.14
N ALA A 50 -7.49 -10.78 -3.18
CA ALA A 50 -8.33 -11.66 -4.00
C ALA A 50 -8.83 -12.88 -3.20
N GLU A 51 -7.97 -13.48 -2.37
CA GLU A 51 -8.32 -14.61 -1.51
C GLU A 51 -9.41 -14.23 -0.50
N TYR A 52 -9.22 -13.15 0.27
CA TYR A 52 -10.14 -12.76 1.34
C TYR A 52 -11.45 -12.16 0.83
N SER A 53 -11.42 -11.52 -0.33
CA SER A 53 -12.64 -11.03 -0.99
C SER A 53 -13.36 -12.09 -1.82
N LYS A 54 -12.88 -13.33 -1.83
CA LYS A 54 -13.42 -14.43 -2.66
C LYS A 54 -13.49 -14.06 -4.14
N GLY A 55 -12.53 -13.26 -4.61
CA GLY A 55 -12.43 -12.80 -6.00
C GLY A 55 -13.27 -11.57 -6.34
N GLU A 56 -14.02 -10.99 -5.39
CA GLU A 56 -14.77 -9.75 -5.64
C GLU A 56 -13.83 -8.54 -5.86
N LEU A 57 -12.64 -8.55 -5.21
CA LEU A 57 -11.61 -7.53 -5.37
C LEU A 57 -10.35 -8.16 -5.95
N THR A 58 -9.77 -7.49 -6.93
CA THR A 58 -8.45 -7.81 -7.46
C THR A 58 -7.59 -6.56 -7.49
N ALA A 59 -6.28 -6.70 -7.72
CA ALA A 59 -5.40 -5.54 -7.80
C ALA A 59 -4.41 -5.65 -8.95
N GLU A 60 -4.05 -4.49 -9.51
CA GLU A 60 -2.91 -4.30 -10.38
C GLU A 60 -1.82 -3.53 -9.62
N VAL A 61 -0.59 -4.03 -9.67
CA VAL A 61 0.55 -3.50 -8.91
C VAL A 61 1.51 -2.78 -9.84
N PHE A 62 1.83 -1.53 -9.52
CA PHE A 62 2.68 -0.63 -10.30
C PHE A 62 3.84 -0.13 -9.42
N PRO A 63 4.92 -0.92 -9.25
CA PRO A 63 6.10 -0.51 -8.48
C PRO A 63 6.99 0.45 -9.28
N GLY A 64 8.02 1.01 -8.64
CA GLY A 64 9.06 1.77 -9.33
C GLY A 64 8.57 3.03 -10.02
N LEU A 65 7.61 3.75 -9.42
CA LEU A 65 7.07 5.03 -9.94
C LEU A 65 6.31 4.92 -11.27
N GLN A 66 5.81 3.74 -11.62
CA GLN A 66 5.10 3.52 -12.91
C GLN A 66 3.81 4.36 -13.04
N LEU A 67 3.19 4.77 -11.93
CA LEU A 67 2.01 5.64 -11.91
C LEU A 67 2.34 7.09 -11.53
N GLY A 68 3.59 7.52 -11.69
CA GLY A 68 4.04 8.86 -11.34
C GLY A 68 4.87 8.90 -10.06
N GLY A 69 5.30 10.10 -9.68
CA GLY A 69 6.12 10.35 -8.50
C GLY A 69 5.39 10.05 -7.18
N ALA A 70 6.15 9.78 -6.11
CA ALA A 70 5.57 9.45 -4.81
C ALA A 70 4.63 10.53 -4.27
N ALA A 71 4.98 11.83 -4.43
CA ALA A 71 4.11 12.94 -4.03
C ALA A 71 2.82 12.99 -4.87
N GLU A 72 2.93 12.72 -6.17
CA GLU A 72 1.78 12.62 -7.08
C GLU A 72 0.87 11.45 -6.68
N ASN A 73 1.44 10.31 -6.30
CA ASN A 73 0.66 9.17 -5.85
C ASN A 73 -0.14 9.48 -4.56
N VAL A 74 0.35 10.35 -3.68
CA VAL A 74 -0.43 10.84 -2.52
C VAL A 74 -1.69 11.55 -2.98
N ASP A 75 -1.57 12.45 -3.97
CA ASP A 75 -2.73 13.17 -4.52
C ASP A 75 -3.68 12.24 -5.28
N GLN A 76 -3.14 11.25 -6.00
CA GLN A 76 -3.93 10.24 -6.71
C GLN A 76 -4.74 9.35 -5.74
N VAL A 77 -4.21 8.99 -4.57
CA VAL A 77 -4.98 8.31 -3.52
C VAL A 77 -6.08 9.22 -2.99
N ARG A 78 -5.75 10.48 -2.68
CA ARG A 78 -6.71 11.44 -2.14
C ARG A 78 -7.90 11.68 -3.08
N ASN A 79 -7.65 11.75 -4.38
CA ASN A 79 -8.70 11.98 -5.38
C ASN A 79 -9.35 10.69 -5.91
N GLY A 80 -8.89 9.51 -5.43
CA GLY A 80 -9.46 8.21 -5.81
C GLY A 80 -9.02 7.67 -7.17
N THR A 81 -8.03 8.27 -7.84
CA THR A 81 -7.50 7.79 -9.12
C THR A 81 -6.77 6.46 -8.96
N ILE A 82 -6.08 6.26 -7.83
CA ILE A 82 -5.54 4.97 -7.39
C ILE A 82 -6.10 4.61 -6.03
N PHE A 83 -6.14 3.32 -5.72
CA PHE A 83 -6.69 2.85 -4.46
C PHE A 83 -5.72 3.03 -3.29
N ALA A 84 -4.46 2.67 -3.48
CA ALA A 84 -3.44 2.75 -2.44
C ALA A 84 -2.06 2.99 -3.03
N THR A 85 -1.15 3.49 -2.19
CA THR A 85 0.25 3.66 -2.53
C THR A 85 1.17 3.14 -1.43
N TRP A 86 2.26 2.49 -1.83
CA TRP A 86 3.40 2.09 -0.99
C TRP A 86 4.51 3.10 -1.17
N LEU A 87 4.74 3.91 -0.17
CA LEU A 87 5.74 4.98 -0.25
C LEU A 87 6.48 5.19 1.06
N THR A 88 7.62 5.85 0.97
CA THR A 88 8.37 6.26 2.15
C THR A 88 7.61 7.35 2.91
N ILE A 89 7.56 7.24 4.22
CA ILE A 89 6.80 8.11 5.12
C ILE A 89 7.04 9.61 4.88
N GLY A 90 8.27 10.00 4.55
CA GLY A 90 8.64 11.39 4.28
C GLY A 90 7.86 12.06 3.14
N TYR A 91 7.28 11.30 2.21
CA TYR A 91 6.42 11.88 1.17
C TYR A 91 5.04 12.31 1.67
N LEU A 92 4.63 11.80 2.83
CA LEU A 92 3.38 12.18 3.50
C LEU A 92 3.57 13.28 4.55
N SER A 93 4.80 13.61 4.95
CA SER A 93 5.08 14.58 6.03
C SER A 93 4.60 15.99 5.72
N ARG A 94 4.51 16.38 4.43
CA ARG A 94 3.87 17.64 4.04
C ARG A 94 2.37 17.69 4.36
N THR A 95 1.72 16.52 4.37
CA THR A 95 0.29 16.40 4.65
C THR A 95 0.03 16.13 6.12
N VAL A 96 0.89 15.32 6.75
CA VAL A 96 0.85 14.91 8.16
C VAL A 96 2.25 15.10 8.76
N PRO A 97 2.59 16.30 9.24
CA PRO A 97 3.93 16.60 9.77
C PRO A 97 4.38 15.70 10.91
N GLU A 98 3.44 15.18 11.70
CA GLU A 98 3.73 14.27 12.82
C GLU A 98 4.45 12.98 12.38
N LEU A 99 4.34 12.60 11.11
CA LEU A 99 5.08 11.48 10.54
C LEU A 99 6.60 11.68 10.54
N GLU A 100 7.08 12.92 10.64
CA GLU A 100 8.50 13.19 10.74
C GLU A 100 9.10 12.70 12.06
N ALA A 101 8.30 12.63 13.13
CA ALA A 101 8.78 12.19 14.44
C ALA A 101 9.40 10.78 14.41
N VAL A 102 8.89 9.88 13.58
CA VAL A 102 9.41 8.51 13.44
C VAL A 102 10.53 8.39 12.40
N SER A 103 10.89 9.48 11.76
CA SER A 103 11.99 9.58 10.79
C SER A 103 13.25 10.25 11.37
N ILE A 104 13.22 10.66 12.63
CA ILE A 104 14.36 11.28 13.31
C ILE A 104 15.50 10.26 13.36
N PRO A 105 16.73 10.65 12.94
CA PRO A 105 17.89 9.76 13.01
C PRO A 105 18.11 9.22 14.43
N PHE A 106 18.40 7.91 14.52
CA PHE A 106 18.71 7.21 15.77
C PHE A 106 17.58 7.18 16.82
N ILE A 107 16.33 7.55 16.45
CA ILE A 107 15.18 7.51 17.38
C ILE A 107 14.88 6.10 17.88
N PHE A 108 15.13 5.08 17.07
CA PHE A 108 14.94 3.67 17.42
C PHE A 108 16.31 3.01 17.60
N PRO A 109 16.54 2.35 18.74
CA PRO A 109 17.80 1.63 18.99
C PRO A 109 17.96 0.40 18.11
N ASP A 110 16.85 -0.24 17.73
CA ASP A 110 16.81 -1.44 16.92
C ASP A 110 15.46 -1.56 16.18
N ARG A 111 15.38 -2.57 15.30
CA ARG A 111 14.19 -2.87 14.49
C ARG A 111 12.97 -3.25 15.35
N GLU A 112 13.18 -4.04 16.36
CA GLU A 112 12.12 -4.52 17.26
C GLU A 112 11.48 -3.35 18.02
N ALA A 113 12.29 -2.38 18.44
CA ALA A 113 11.79 -1.14 19.06
C ALA A 113 10.93 -0.33 18.07
N ALA A 114 11.38 -0.21 16.81
CA ALA A 114 10.61 0.46 15.77
C ALA A 114 9.24 -0.23 15.56
N PHE A 115 9.21 -1.55 15.44
CA PHE A 115 7.95 -2.28 15.28
C PHE A 115 7.04 -2.13 16.50
N ARG A 116 7.56 -2.30 17.73
CA ARG A 116 6.74 -2.10 18.94
C ARG A 116 6.11 -0.70 19.01
N VAL A 117 6.81 0.33 18.57
CA VAL A 117 6.30 1.70 18.56
C VAL A 117 5.26 1.90 17.46
N MET A 118 5.53 1.41 16.24
CA MET A 118 4.65 1.58 15.09
C MET A 118 3.40 0.70 15.16
N ASP A 119 3.50 -0.49 15.74
CA ASP A 119 2.34 -1.37 15.97
C ASP A 119 1.58 -1.01 17.26
N GLY A 120 2.11 -0.08 18.05
CA GLY A 120 1.56 0.36 19.32
C GLY A 120 0.84 1.72 19.25
N LYS A 121 0.87 2.41 20.39
CA LYS A 121 0.15 3.69 20.60
C LYS A 121 0.58 4.79 19.63
N VAL A 122 1.86 4.88 19.29
CA VAL A 122 2.36 5.93 18.38
C VAL A 122 1.83 5.70 16.97
N GLY A 123 1.92 4.46 16.46
CA GLY A 123 1.31 4.15 15.16
C GLY A 123 -0.19 4.40 15.13
N GLY A 124 -0.91 4.11 16.23
CA GLY A 124 -2.32 4.46 16.38
C GLY A 124 -2.59 5.96 16.24
N LEU A 125 -1.82 6.80 16.94
CA LEU A 125 -1.91 8.26 16.82
C LEU A 125 -1.62 8.75 15.40
N LEU A 126 -0.61 8.18 14.74
CA LEU A 126 -0.28 8.53 13.35
C LEU A 126 -1.41 8.12 12.39
N ASN A 127 -2.07 6.98 12.63
CA ASN A 127 -3.23 6.56 11.86
C ASN A 127 -4.41 7.53 12.03
N GLU A 128 -4.65 8.03 13.24
CA GLU A 128 -5.65 9.07 13.49
C GLU A 128 -5.35 10.35 12.70
N ARG A 129 -4.09 10.83 12.74
CA ARG A 129 -3.66 12.01 11.98
C ARG A 129 -3.79 11.81 10.46
N LEU A 130 -3.46 10.62 9.95
CA LEU A 130 -3.70 10.27 8.56
C LEU A 130 -5.19 10.30 8.22
N GLY A 131 -6.04 9.74 9.10
CA GLY A 131 -7.50 9.75 8.96
C GLY A 131 -8.09 11.15 8.86
N GLU A 132 -7.63 12.11 9.69
CA GLU A 132 -8.01 13.52 9.63
C GLU A 132 -7.70 14.18 8.28
N LYS A 133 -6.74 13.65 7.53
CA LYS A 133 -6.34 14.11 6.18
C LYS A 133 -6.92 13.27 5.04
N GLY A 134 -7.85 12.35 5.35
CA GLY A 134 -8.52 11.52 4.36
C GLY A 134 -7.73 10.28 3.91
N PHE A 135 -6.72 9.86 4.67
CA PHE A 135 -5.94 8.66 4.39
C PHE A 135 -6.21 7.56 5.43
N GLN A 136 -6.26 6.33 4.98
CA GLN A 136 -6.28 5.16 5.84
C GLN A 136 -4.93 4.44 5.73
N ALA A 137 -4.16 4.38 6.82
CA ALA A 137 -2.98 3.52 6.86
C ALA A 137 -3.42 2.05 6.87
N LEU A 138 -2.84 1.26 5.99
CA LEU A 138 -3.07 -0.19 5.91
C LEU A 138 -1.98 -0.97 6.66
N GLY A 139 -0.85 -0.34 6.94
CA GLY A 139 0.26 -0.91 7.69
C GLY A 139 1.55 -0.14 7.47
N TYR A 140 2.56 -0.49 8.24
CA TYR A 140 3.90 0.08 8.16
C TYR A 140 4.91 -1.01 7.83
N MET A 141 5.93 -0.64 7.07
CA MET A 141 7.03 -1.52 6.70
C MET A 141 8.36 -0.82 6.94
N GLU A 142 9.32 -1.58 7.41
CA GLU A 142 10.69 -1.11 7.51
C GLU A 142 11.39 -1.27 6.17
N VAL A 143 12.13 -0.24 5.75
CA VAL A 143 12.85 -0.20 4.46
C VAL A 143 14.35 -0.50 4.63
N GLY A 144 14.80 -0.66 5.85
CA GLY A 144 16.20 -0.90 6.20
C GLY A 144 16.89 0.32 6.80
N ALA A 145 18.04 0.07 7.44
CA ALA A 145 18.86 1.10 8.04
C ALA A 145 19.46 2.02 6.95
N ARG A 146 19.59 3.30 7.28
CA ARG A 146 20.27 4.26 6.42
C ARG A 146 21.77 4.20 6.68
N ASN A 147 22.54 4.04 5.61
CA ASN A 147 23.99 4.13 5.66
C ASN A 147 24.46 5.40 4.96
N VAL A 148 25.44 6.05 5.54
CA VAL A 148 26.11 7.19 4.90
C VAL A 148 27.24 6.64 4.04
N THR A 149 27.25 7.04 2.78
CA THR A 149 28.28 6.68 1.81
C THR A 149 28.91 7.93 1.23
N ASN A 150 30.23 7.89 1.02
CA ASN A 150 30.96 8.92 0.28
C ASN A 150 32.15 8.27 -0.43
N ASN A 151 32.76 8.99 -1.35
CA ASN A 151 33.90 8.54 -2.15
C ASN A 151 35.20 9.30 -1.83
N ILE A 152 35.27 10.03 -0.71
CA ILE A 152 36.42 10.86 -0.31
C ILE A 152 37.28 10.15 0.73
N ARG A 153 36.67 9.75 1.88
CA ARG A 153 37.36 9.12 3.00
C ARG A 153 36.42 8.35 3.91
N PRO A 154 36.91 7.41 4.73
CA PRO A 154 36.08 6.77 5.75
C PRO A 154 35.53 7.80 6.74
N LEU A 155 34.22 7.70 7.05
CA LEU A 155 33.54 8.47 8.09
C LEU A 155 33.61 7.69 9.40
N LYS A 156 34.30 8.23 10.42
CA LYS A 156 34.47 7.57 11.73
C LYS A 156 33.95 8.40 12.90
N SER A 157 33.73 9.70 12.69
CA SER A 157 33.24 10.64 13.69
C SER A 157 32.30 11.67 13.06
N VAL A 158 31.62 12.46 13.88
CA VAL A 158 30.75 13.54 13.42
C VAL A 158 31.56 14.64 12.70
N GLU A 159 32.81 14.84 13.08
CA GLU A 159 33.74 15.83 12.48
C GLU A 159 34.04 15.49 11.00
N ASP A 160 33.95 14.20 10.63
CA ASP A 160 34.19 13.73 9.26
C ASP A 160 33.10 14.15 8.25
N PHE A 161 31.97 14.66 8.74
CA PHE A 161 30.89 15.20 7.91
C PHE A 161 31.06 16.66 7.49
N LYS A 162 32.15 17.33 7.93
CA LYS A 162 32.45 18.72 7.61
C LYS A 162 33.29 18.86 6.34
#